data_be0f8780cc05d403c0c9ae49bb168787
#
_entry.id   be0f8780cc05d403c0c9ae49bb168787
#
_cell.length_a   1.000
_cell.length_b   1.000
_cell.length_c   1.000
_cell.angle_alpha   90.00
_cell.angle_beta   90.00
_cell.angle_gamma   90.00
#
_symmetry.space_group_name_H-M   'P 1'
#
loop_
_entity.id
_entity.type
_entity.pdbx_description
1 polymer ?
#
loop_
_entity_poly.entity_id
_entity_poly.type
_entity_poly.pdbx_seq_one_letter_code
_entity_poly.pdbx_strand_id
1 'polypeptide(L)'
;IRVGDTVFIQKAGDVIPEVVGVNKKKRSGEEVEFEMPTTCPICGAQAVREEGEAIWHCIGIECPAKLLRGISHFVSREAMDIRGLGENIVEELITKGLISNIADIYKLTFDDFASLKKNGKKFAQNLIDSIEESKNKELYRLIDALGIRHIGVKMAKSLAKEYGSMDALMNA
;
A
#
# COMPACT_ATOMS: atom_id res chain seq x y z
N ILE A 1 26.07 -6.90 11.54
CA ILE A 1 26.23 -6.74 10.09
C ILE A 1 26.43 -5.27 9.81
N ARG A 2 27.37 -4.94 8.91
CA ARG A 2 27.65 -3.57 8.46
C ARG A 2 27.41 -3.46 6.97
N VAL A 3 27.15 -2.27 6.50
CA VAL A 3 27.12 -1.97 5.05
C VAL A 3 28.50 -2.18 4.49
N GLY A 4 28.65 -2.96 3.42
CA GLY A 4 29.93 -3.38 2.85
C GLY A 4 30.42 -4.75 3.32
N ASP A 5 29.81 -5.37 4.35
CA ASP A 5 30.19 -6.70 4.80
C ASP A 5 29.99 -7.77 3.70
N THR A 6 30.96 -8.68 3.58
CA THR A 6 30.77 -9.94 2.87
C THR A 6 30.01 -10.90 3.81
N VAL A 7 28.86 -11.38 3.38
CA VAL A 7 27.96 -12.22 4.21
C VAL A 7 27.83 -13.64 3.70
N PHE A 8 27.51 -14.55 4.60
CA PHE A 8 27.06 -15.91 4.24
C PHE A 8 25.54 -15.93 4.16
N ILE A 9 25.02 -16.47 3.06
CA ILE A 9 23.58 -16.55 2.79
C ILE A 9 23.20 -18.02 2.71
N GLN A 10 22.10 -18.39 3.35
CA GLN A 10 21.46 -19.70 3.16
C GLN A 10 19.98 -19.51 2.74
N LYS A 11 19.37 -20.57 2.22
CA LYS A 11 17.92 -20.58 1.99
C LYS A 11 17.21 -20.93 3.29
N ALA A 12 16.32 -20.04 3.74
CA ALA A 12 15.35 -20.36 4.79
C ALA A 12 14.13 -21.01 4.15
N GLY A 13 13.94 -22.31 4.38
CA GLY A 13 13.00 -23.08 3.58
C GLY A 13 13.46 -23.17 2.11
N ASP A 14 12.51 -23.32 1.18
CA ASP A 14 12.88 -23.52 -0.23
C ASP A 14 13.06 -22.23 -1.05
N VAL A 15 12.73 -21.06 -0.53
CA VAL A 15 12.54 -19.85 -1.37
C VAL A 15 13.25 -18.58 -0.86
N ILE A 16 13.31 -18.33 0.45
CA ILE A 16 13.76 -17.03 0.97
C ILE A 16 15.22 -17.10 1.42
N PRO A 17 16.14 -16.28 0.83
CA PRO A 17 17.50 -16.18 1.31
C PRO A 17 17.56 -15.41 2.64
N GLU A 18 18.32 -15.94 3.61
CA GLU A 18 18.64 -15.26 4.87
C GLU A 18 20.14 -15.16 5.09
N VAL A 19 20.54 -14.09 5.74
CA VAL A 19 21.95 -13.89 6.13
C VAL A 19 22.21 -14.59 7.43
N VAL A 20 23.09 -15.61 7.41
CA VAL A 20 23.44 -16.43 8.58
C VAL A 20 24.71 -15.98 9.29
N GLY A 21 25.53 -15.14 8.64
CA GLY A 21 26.76 -14.66 9.26
C GLY A 21 27.55 -13.70 8.39
N VAL A 22 28.62 -13.16 8.97
CA VAL A 22 29.52 -12.21 8.33
C VAL A 22 30.93 -12.80 8.23
N ASN A 23 31.56 -12.69 7.07
CA ASN A 23 32.95 -13.03 6.89
C ASN A 23 33.85 -11.85 7.32
N LYS A 24 34.11 -11.75 8.63
CA LYS A 24 34.93 -10.67 9.20
C LYS A 24 36.36 -10.61 8.63
N LYS A 25 36.88 -11.72 8.08
CA LYS A 25 38.23 -11.77 7.49
C LYS A 25 38.31 -10.99 6.17
N LYS A 26 37.17 -10.73 5.54
CA LYS A 26 37.11 -9.96 4.29
C LYS A 26 36.78 -8.49 4.50
N ARG A 27 36.72 -8.01 5.73
CA ARG A 27 36.55 -6.59 6.00
C ARG A 27 37.81 -5.79 5.58
N SER A 28 37.55 -4.69 4.86
CA SER A 28 38.57 -3.73 4.46
C SER A 28 38.86 -2.65 5.52
N GLY A 29 37.95 -2.47 6.48
CA GLY A 29 37.95 -1.40 7.45
C GLY A 29 37.04 -0.21 7.06
N GLU A 30 36.43 -0.27 5.86
CA GLU A 30 35.52 0.77 5.36
C GLU A 30 34.03 0.46 5.65
N GLU A 31 33.79 -0.69 6.28
CA GLU A 31 32.41 -1.12 6.59
C GLU A 31 31.79 -0.26 7.69
N VAL A 32 30.60 0.29 7.40
CA VAL A 32 29.87 1.24 8.26
C VAL A 32 28.72 0.55 8.98
N GLU A 33 28.51 0.89 10.24
CA GLU A 33 27.31 0.44 10.94
C GLU A 33 26.05 1.01 10.29
N PHE A 34 25.05 0.15 10.11
CA PHE A 34 23.77 0.60 9.59
C PHE A 34 22.95 1.26 10.71
N GLU A 35 22.62 2.50 10.49
CA GLU A 35 21.68 3.24 11.34
C GLU A 35 20.33 3.39 10.62
N MET A 36 19.27 3.01 11.31
CA MET A 36 17.94 3.17 10.74
C MET A 36 17.57 4.65 10.64
N PRO A 37 17.14 5.13 9.47
CA PRO A 37 16.71 6.52 9.32
C PRO A 37 15.55 6.84 10.28
N THR A 38 15.67 7.92 11.02
CA THR A 38 14.63 8.45 11.91
C THR A 38 13.67 9.40 11.21
N THR A 39 13.94 9.70 9.94
CA THR A 39 13.10 10.54 9.07
C THR A 39 12.71 9.78 7.81
N CYS A 40 11.47 9.99 7.37
CA CYS A 40 10.97 9.39 6.13
C CYS A 40 11.69 9.98 4.92
N PRO A 41 12.29 9.17 4.03
CA PRO A 41 13.01 9.68 2.86
C PRO A 41 12.09 10.31 1.80
N ILE A 42 10.78 10.07 1.87
CA ILE A 42 9.82 10.57 0.90
C ILE A 42 9.21 11.91 1.32
N CYS A 43 8.80 12.06 2.59
CA CYS A 43 8.09 13.25 3.04
C CYS A 43 8.81 14.02 4.16
N GLY A 44 9.97 13.56 4.64
CA GLY A 44 10.72 14.19 5.73
C GLY A 44 10.10 14.07 7.12
N ALA A 45 8.90 13.52 7.26
CA ALA A 45 8.27 13.32 8.55
C ALA A 45 9.02 12.26 9.38
N GLN A 46 8.82 12.26 10.68
CA GLN A 46 9.44 11.29 11.57
C GLN A 46 9.06 9.85 11.20
N ALA A 47 10.04 8.97 11.23
CA ALA A 47 9.85 7.53 11.21
C ALA A 47 9.97 7.01 12.64
N VAL A 48 9.04 6.18 13.07
CA VAL A 48 8.98 5.63 14.43
C VAL A 48 8.84 4.11 14.40
N ARG A 49 9.27 3.50 15.48
CA ARG A 49 9.04 2.08 15.75
C ARG A 49 8.37 1.98 17.10
N GLU A 50 7.18 1.42 17.13
CA GLU A 50 6.46 1.20 18.39
C GLU A 50 7.17 0.13 19.24
N GLU A 51 7.00 0.21 20.54
CA GLU A 51 7.58 -0.77 21.47
C GLU A 51 7.04 -2.17 21.18
N GLY A 52 7.94 -3.13 21.04
CA GLY A 52 7.58 -4.51 20.64
C GLY A 52 7.47 -4.76 19.15
N GLU A 53 7.52 -3.74 18.30
CA GLU A 53 7.51 -3.91 16.84
C GLU A 53 8.91 -3.94 16.24
N ALA A 54 9.06 -4.74 15.17
CA ALA A 54 10.31 -4.81 14.40
C ALA A 54 10.39 -3.75 13.29
N ILE A 55 9.25 -3.19 12.88
CA ILE A 55 9.11 -2.38 11.67
C ILE A 55 9.04 -0.89 12.02
N TRP A 56 9.87 -0.10 11.32
CA TRP A 56 9.78 1.35 11.34
C TRP A 56 8.73 1.83 10.34
N HIS A 57 7.95 2.83 10.70
CA HIS A 57 6.94 3.42 9.82
C HIS A 57 6.92 4.95 9.94
N CYS A 58 6.60 5.58 8.82
CA CYS A 58 6.40 7.02 8.75
C CYS A 58 5.10 7.43 9.46
N ILE A 59 5.16 8.46 10.32
CA ILE A 59 3.95 9.01 10.97
C ILE A 59 3.33 10.17 10.17
N GLY A 60 3.95 10.62 9.09
CA GLY A 60 3.42 11.69 8.24
C GLY A 60 2.04 11.33 7.69
N ILE A 61 1.04 12.18 7.97
CA ILE A 61 -0.35 11.98 7.54
C ILE A 61 -0.45 12.16 6.02
N GLU A 62 0.22 13.16 5.48
CA GLU A 62 0.22 13.52 4.05
C GLU A 62 1.37 12.86 3.26
N CYS A 63 1.93 11.75 3.76
CA CYS A 63 3.03 11.09 3.06
C CYS A 63 2.55 10.50 1.72
N PRO A 64 3.12 10.93 0.57
CA PRO A 64 2.70 10.44 -0.76
C PRO A 64 2.85 8.93 -0.90
N ALA A 65 3.87 8.33 -0.30
CA ALA A 65 4.06 6.88 -0.32
C ALA A 65 2.96 6.13 0.47
N LYS A 66 2.45 6.72 1.55
CA LYS A 66 1.32 6.14 2.31
C LYS A 66 0.01 6.27 1.52
N LEU A 67 -0.19 7.42 0.88
CA LEU A 67 -1.35 7.65 0.02
C LEU A 67 -1.37 6.67 -1.14
N LEU A 68 -0.27 6.54 -1.88
CA LEU A 68 -0.13 5.60 -2.99
C LEU A 68 -0.41 4.17 -2.53
N ARG A 69 0.20 3.73 -1.42
CA ARG A 69 0.00 2.38 -0.89
C ARG A 69 -1.43 2.14 -0.42
N GLY A 70 -2.05 3.11 0.25
CA GLY A 70 -3.43 3.03 0.72
C GLY A 70 -4.42 2.91 -0.43
N ILE A 71 -4.27 3.74 -1.47
CA ILE A 71 -5.12 3.68 -2.67
C ILE A 71 -4.86 2.38 -3.44
N SER A 72 -3.61 1.96 -3.61
CA SER A 72 -3.27 0.71 -4.30
C SER A 72 -3.85 -0.52 -3.58
N HIS A 73 -3.85 -0.52 -2.25
CA HIS A 73 -4.53 -1.56 -1.47
C HIS A 73 -6.04 -1.51 -1.69
N PHE A 74 -6.66 -0.32 -1.60
CA PHE A 74 -8.09 -0.15 -1.78
C PHE A 74 -8.60 -0.70 -3.12
N VAL A 75 -7.88 -0.44 -4.21
CA VAL A 75 -8.28 -0.88 -5.55
C VAL A 75 -7.90 -2.31 -5.87
N SER A 76 -7.12 -2.96 -5.02
CA SER A 76 -6.60 -4.31 -5.24
C SER A 76 -7.69 -5.36 -5.39
N ARG A 77 -7.32 -6.51 -5.97
CA ARG A 77 -8.24 -7.64 -6.23
C ARG A 77 -8.85 -8.20 -4.94
N GLU A 78 -8.09 -8.21 -3.86
CA GLU A 78 -8.51 -8.73 -2.56
C GLU A 78 -9.47 -7.75 -1.85
N ALA A 79 -9.37 -6.45 -2.13
CA ALA A 79 -10.20 -5.39 -1.59
C ALA A 79 -11.37 -5.05 -2.54
N MET A 80 -11.44 -3.85 -3.11
CA MET A 80 -12.56 -3.41 -3.94
C MET A 80 -12.53 -3.93 -5.38
N ASP A 81 -11.44 -4.58 -5.81
CA ASP A 81 -11.25 -5.21 -7.13
C ASP A 81 -11.57 -4.27 -8.30
N ILE A 82 -11.00 -3.05 -8.26
CA ILE A 82 -11.13 -2.09 -9.36
C ILE A 82 -10.11 -2.43 -10.43
N ARG A 83 -10.52 -3.23 -11.41
CA ARG A 83 -9.64 -3.78 -12.44
C ARG A 83 -9.14 -2.69 -13.38
N GLY A 84 -7.85 -2.75 -13.68
CA GLY A 84 -7.18 -1.78 -14.54
C GLY A 84 -6.61 -0.58 -13.80
N LEU A 85 -6.98 -0.34 -12.55
CA LEU A 85 -6.46 0.71 -11.70
C LEU A 85 -5.24 0.20 -10.90
N GLY A 86 -4.18 -0.20 -11.61
CA GLY A 86 -2.93 -0.65 -10.98
C GLY A 86 -2.10 0.49 -10.43
N GLU A 87 -1.04 0.14 -9.65
CA GLU A 87 -0.19 1.09 -8.92
C GLU A 87 0.34 2.23 -9.81
N ASN A 88 0.81 1.93 -11.02
CA ASN A 88 1.32 2.96 -11.95
C ASN A 88 0.25 3.99 -12.35
N ILE A 89 -1.00 3.55 -12.53
CA ILE A 89 -2.11 4.46 -12.87
C ILE A 89 -2.50 5.29 -11.64
N VAL A 90 -2.53 4.68 -10.46
CA VAL A 90 -2.79 5.37 -9.20
C VAL A 90 -1.72 6.46 -8.97
N GLU A 91 -0.44 6.13 -9.16
CA GLU A 91 0.66 7.08 -9.04
C GLU A 91 0.53 8.24 -10.03
N GLU A 92 0.16 7.96 -11.28
CA GLU A 92 -0.06 8.99 -12.29
C GLU A 92 -1.23 9.91 -11.91
N LEU A 93 -2.34 9.36 -11.40
CA LEU A 93 -3.50 10.13 -10.93
C LEU A 93 -3.14 11.03 -9.74
N ILE A 94 -2.37 10.53 -8.78
CA ILE A 94 -1.87 11.32 -7.65
C ILE A 94 -0.95 12.44 -8.14
N THR A 95 0.00 12.13 -9.03
CA THR A 95 0.97 13.08 -9.56
C THR A 95 0.29 14.20 -10.35
N LYS A 96 -0.78 13.89 -11.08
CA LYS A 96 -1.61 14.88 -11.79
C LYS A 96 -2.58 15.64 -10.89
N GLY A 97 -2.65 15.32 -9.59
CA GLY A 97 -3.58 15.94 -8.65
C GLY A 97 -5.04 15.57 -8.87
N LEU A 98 -5.33 14.52 -9.63
CA LEU A 98 -6.69 14.06 -9.92
C LEU A 98 -7.31 13.31 -8.73
N ILE A 99 -6.48 12.70 -7.89
CA ILE A 99 -6.90 12.07 -6.64
C ILE A 99 -5.97 12.47 -5.49
N SER A 100 -6.55 12.73 -4.33
CA SER A 100 -5.85 13.02 -3.07
C SER A 100 -6.26 12.08 -1.93
N ASN A 101 -7.31 11.32 -2.14
CA ASN A 101 -7.85 10.33 -1.21
C ASN A 101 -8.64 9.24 -1.95
N ILE A 102 -9.06 8.22 -1.23
CA ILE A 102 -9.79 7.07 -1.77
C ILE A 102 -11.13 7.49 -2.39
N ALA A 103 -11.84 8.46 -1.80
CA ALA A 103 -13.16 8.88 -2.29
C ALA A 103 -13.09 9.59 -3.66
N ASP A 104 -11.96 10.18 -3.99
CA ASP A 104 -11.77 10.85 -5.28
C ASP A 104 -11.80 9.88 -6.45
N ILE A 105 -11.49 8.60 -6.24
CA ILE A 105 -11.59 7.53 -7.26
C ILE A 105 -13.00 7.49 -7.87
N TYR A 106 -14.02 7.65 -7.02
CA TYR A 106 -15.43 7.61 -7.42
C TYR A 106 -15.96 8.90 -8.06
N LYS A 107 -15.12 9.96 -8.11
CA LYS A 107 -15.40 11.23 -8.78
C LYS A 107 -14.74 11.33 -10.15
N LEU A 108 -13.80 10.42 -10.47
CA LEU A 108 -13.10 10.43 -11.74
C LEU A 108 -14.05 10.20 -12.90
N THR A 109 -13.82 10.96 -13.96
CA THR A 109 -14.62 10.95 -15.18
C THR A 109 -13.93 10.13 -16.29
N PHE A 110 -14.70 9.82 -17.34
CA PHE A 110 -14.16 9.20 -18.54
C PHE A 110 -12.98 10.01 -19.15
N ASP A 111 -13.10 11.34 -19.16
CA ASP A 111 -12.10 12.21 -19.77
C ASP A 111 -10.79 12.22 -18.96
N ASP A 112 -10.87 12.14 -17.63
CA ASP A 112 -9.69 12.00 -16.79
C ASP A 112 -8.87 10.77 -17.18
N PHE A 113 -9.50 9.62 -17.34
CA PHE A 113 -8.83 8.39 -17.75
C PHE A 113 -8.41 8.39 -19.22
N ALA A 114 -9.21 8.96 -20.12
CA ALA A 114 -8.89 9.03 -21.54
C ALA A 114 -7.62 9.86 -21.79
N SER A 115 -7.36 10.85 -20.94
CA SER A 115 -6.18 11.72 -21.00
C SER A 115 -4.88 11.03 -20.60
N LEU A 116 -4.95 9.90 -19.89
CA LEU A 116 -3.78 9.16 -19.40
C LEU A 116 -3.06 8.38 -20.51
N LYS A 117 -3.76 8.02 -21.58
CA LYS A 117 -3.21 7.19 -22.65
C LYS A 117 -3.60 7.68 -24.05
N LYS A 118 -2.65 7.66 -24.97
CA LYS A 118 -2.92 7.86 -26.38
C LYS A 118 -3.92 6.78 -26.87
N ASN A 119 -5.04 7.19 -27.44
CA ASN A 119 -6.17 6.32 -27.81
C ASN A 119 -6.85 5.60 -26.60
N GLY A 120 -6.89 6.26 -25.45
CA GLY A 120 -7.33 5.70 -24.17
C GLY A 120 -8.84 5.44 -24.01
N LYS A 121 -9.69 5.61 -25.03
CA LYS A 121 -11.16 5.48 -24.90
C LYS A 121 -11.62 4.14 -24.33
N LYS A 122 -11.14 3.03 -24.88
CA LYS A 122 -11.49 1.68 -24.38
C LYS A 122 -10.96 1.44 -22.96
N PHE A 123 -9.76 1.93 -22.68
CA PHE A 123 -9.13 1.86 -21.37
C PHE A 123 -9.95 2.68 -20.33
N ALA A 124 -10.33 3.91 -20.68
CA ALA A 124 -11.16 4.76 -19.82
C ALA A 124 -12.52 4.12 -19.53
N GLN A 125 -13.20 3.58 -20.56
CA GLN A 125 -14.48 2.91 -20.38
C GLN A 125 -14.36 1.70 -19.41
N ASN A 126 -13.36 0.85 -19.60
CA ASN A 126 -13.16 -0.31 -18.73
C ASN A 126 -12.91 0.10 -17.27
N LEU A 127 -12.22 1.23 -17.03
CA LEU A 127 -11.98 1.73 -15.68
C LEU A 127 -13.27 2.27 -15.04
N ILE A 128 -14.06 3.07 -15.79
CA ILE A 128 -15.35 3.57 -15.31
C ILE A 128 -16.28 2.40 -14.97
N ASP A 129 -16.38 1.41 -15.86
CA ASP A 129 -17.23 0.22 -15.64
C ASP A 129 -16.76 -0.54 -14.39
N SER A 130 -15.45 -0.68 -14.19
CA SER A 130 -14.89 -1.36 -13.03
C SER A 130 -15.12 -0.59 -11.71
N ILE A 131 -15.04 0.75 -11.75
CA ILE A 131 -15.38 1.60 -10.60
C ILE A 131 -16.87 1.44 -10.24
N GLU A 132 -17.75 1.49 -11.22
CA GLU A 132 -19.19 1.28 -10.98
C GLU A 132 -19.49 -0.13 -10.43
N GLU A 133 -18.86 -1.17 -10.98
CA GLU A 133 -18.97 -2.54 -10.46
C GLU A 133 -18.53 -2.64 -9.00
N SER A 134 -17.47 -1.90 -8.62
CA SER A 134 -16.93 -1.94 -7.27
C SER A 134 -17.92 -1.46 -6.20
N LYS A 135 -18.86 -0.57 -6.55
CA LYS A 135 -19.87 -0.06 -5.62
C LYS A 135 -20.84 -1.15 -5.10
N ASN A 136 -20.91 -2.28 -5.80
CA ASN A 136 -21.76 -3.41 -5.46
C ASN A 136 -21.02 -4.54 -4.71
N LYS A 137 -19.77 -4.31 -4.30
CA LYS A 137 -18.99 -5.30 -3.53
C LYS A 137 -19.52 -5.42 -2.11
N GLU A 138 -19.28 -6.58 -1.50
CA GLU A 138 -19.72 -6.86 -0.13
C GLU A 138 -19.03 -5.93 0.90
N LEU A 139 -19.76 -5.60 1.95
CA LEU A 139 -19.32 -4.71 3.04
C LEU A 139 -17.94 -5.08 3.59
N TYR A 140 -17.66 -6.38 3.78
CA TYR A 140 -16.36 -6.80 4.33
C TYR A 140 -15.18 -6.39 3.45
N ARG A 141 -15.38 -6.28 2.12
CA ARG A 141 -14.34 -5.82 1.20
C ARG A 141 -14.03 -4.35 1.40
N LEU A 142 -15.06 -3.53 1.61
CA LEU A 142 -14.88 -2.13 1.94
C LEU A 142 -14.14 -1.95 3.27
N ILE A 143 -14.50 -2.71 4.30
CA ILE A 143 -13.85 -2.65 5.61
C ILE A 143 -12.36 -3.04 5.50
N ASP A 144 -12.04 -4.11 4.76
CA ASP A 144 -10.66 -4.54 4.51
C ASP A 144 -9.90 -3.50 3.66
N ALA A 145 -10.56 -2.96 2.62
CA ALA A 145 -10.01 -1.96 1.72
C ALA A 145 -9.60 -0.66 2.41
N LEU A 146 -10.25 -0.28 3.51
CA LEU A 146 -9.87 0.89 4.31
C LEU A 146 -8.49 0.73 4.98
N GLY A 147 -7.93 -0.47 5.01
CA GLY A 147 -6.58 -0.73 5.52
C GLY A 147 -6.42 -0.41 7.01
N ILE A 148 -7.47 -0.57 7.79
CA ILE A 148 -7.45 -0.32 9.25
C ILE A 148 -6.49 -1.31 9.90
N ARG A 149 -5.55 -0.79 10.69
CA ARG A 149 -4.53 -1.60 11.36
C ARG A 149 -5.18 -2.72 12.18
N HIS A 150 -4.64 -3.93 12.09
CA HIS A 150 -5.15 -5.16 12.71
C HIS A 150 -6.50 -5.67 12.19
N ILE A 151 -7.12 -5.01 11.22
CA ILE A 151 -8.35 -5.48 10.58
C ILE A 151 -8.01 -6.00 9.18
N GLY A 152 -7.83 -7.30 9.06
CA GLY A 152 -7.72 -7.98 7.76
C GLY A 152 -9.03 -8.69 7.40
N VAL A 153 -9.05 -9.37 6.27
CA VAL A 153 -10.23 -10.03 5.67
C VAL A 153 -11.08 -10.83 6.68
N LYS A 154 -10.46 -11.59 7.61
CA LYS A 154 -11.21 -12.36 8.61
C LYS A 154 -12.00 -11.47 9.56
N MET A 155 -11.37 -10.44 10.11
CA MET A 155 -12.01 -9.50 11.02
C MET A 155 -13.06 -8.67 10.27
N ALA A 156 -12.75 -8.21 9.07
CA ALA A 156 -13.69 -7.48 8.21
C ALA A 156 -14.97 -8.29 7.94
N LYS A 157 -14.86 -9.60 7.69
CA LYS A 157 -16.03 -10.49 7.54
C LYS A 157 -16.84 -10.62 8.83
N SER A 158 -16.19 -10.70 9.99
CA SER A 158 -16.88 -10.76 11.27
C SER A 158 -17.63 -9.47 11.56
N LEU A 159 -17.00 -8.32 11.33
CA LEU A 159 -17.63 -7.00 11.49
C LEU A 159 -18.79 -6.80 10.51
N ALA A 160 -18.62 -7.15 9.24
CA ALA A 160 -19.69 -7.04 8.26
C ALA A 160 -20.91 -7.91 8.60
N LYS A 161 -20.67 -9.10 9.17
CA LYS A 161 -21.74 -10.00 9.62
C LYS A 161 -22.48 -9.45 10.84
N GLU A 162 -21.75 -8.88 11.80
CA GLU A 162 -22.30 -8.37 13.06
C GLU A 162 -23.15 -7.10 12.83
N TYR A 163 -22.56 -6.14 12.10
CA TYR A 163 -23.17 -4.80 11.94
C TYR A 163 -24.05 -4.65 10.69
N GLY A 164 -23.84 -5.44 9.65
CA GLY A 164 -24.65 -5.46 8.43
C GLY A 164 -24.49 -4.23 7.53
N SER A 165 -24.13 -3.08 8.05
CA SER A 165 -23.90 -1.86 7.28
C SER A 165 -22.73 -1.03 7.86
N MET A 166 -22.18 -0.13 7.02
CA MET A 166 -21.14 0.79 7.44
C MET A 166 -21.66 1.78 8.48
N ASP A 167 -22.88 2.27 8.32
CA ASP A 167 -23.49 3.21 9.27
C ASP A 167 -23.69 2.57 10.65
N ALA A 168 -24.11 1.31 10.70
CA ALA A 168 -24.24 0.59 11.96
C ALA A 168 -22.87 0.39 12.63
N LEU A 169 -21.84 0.06 11.85
CA LEU A 169 -20.47 -0.09 12.36
C LEU A 169 -19.89 1.22 12.90
N MET A 170 -20.17 2.35 12.26
CA MET A 170 -19.68 3.67 12.68
C MET A 170 -20.38 4.20 13.94
N ASN A 171 -21.55 3.69 14.26
CA ASN A 171 -22.34 4.09 15.45
C ASN A 171 -22.29 3.07 16.59
N ALA A 172 -21.37 2.09 16.53
CA ALA A 172 -21.22 1.01 17.49
C ALA A 172 -20.37 1.38 18.73
#